data_6555cf32036c73445efbae8c0d851974
#
_entry.id   6555cf32036c73445efbae8c0d851974
#
_cell.length_a   1.000
_cell.length_b   1.000
_cell.length_c   1.000
_cell.angle_alpha   90.00
_cell.angle_beta   90.00
_cell.angle_gamma   90.00
#
_symmetry.space_group_name_H-M   'P 1'
#
loop_
_entity.id
_entity.type
_entity.pdbx_description
1 polymer ?
#
loop_
_entity_poly.entity_id
_entity_poly.type
_entity_poly.pdbx_seq_one_letter_code
_entity_poly.pdbx_strand_id
1 'polypeptide(L)'
;MTPSIPGVDGMTEEEIAAFLESLDECTPTIPDGLTNHYLKQSGIKEPDVRITRLISLAAQKFVTQIAQDARQCAQQRGEMMAREKRERGYDARDKRAVMTLEDVSAALGEYGVDVRKPPYFQGGAVEPKTEPVAKSKKRASRGKK
;
A
#
# COMPACT_ATOMS: atom_id res chain seq x y z
N MET A 1 -40.60 4.89 3.77
CA MET A 1 -39.54 3.88 3.66
C MET A 1 -38.24 4.66 3.49
N THR A 2 -37.52 4.92 4.59
CA THR A 2 -36.20 5.59 4.51
C THR A 2 -35.20 4.60 3.97
N PRO A 3 -34.37 4.98 2.97
CA PRO A 3 -33.34 4.10 2.44
C PRO A 3 -32.33 3.80 3.57
N SER A 4 -32.17 2.52 3.90
CA SER A 4 -31.11 2.06 4.80
C SER A 4 -29.76 2.27 4.14
N ILE A 5 -28.87 3.03 4.80
CA ILE A 5 -27.50 3.28 4.32
C ILE A 5 -26.61 2.28 5.04
N PRO A 6 -25.93 1.35 4.32
CA PRO A 6 -25.02 0.39 4.96
C PRO A 6 -23.93 1.11 5.76
N GLY A 7 -23.77 0.76 7.03
CA GLY A 7 -22.79 1.37 7.95
C GLY A 7 -23.35 2.47 8.84
N VAL A 8 -24.59 2.93 8.61
CA VAL A 8 -25.30 3.89 9.46
C VAL A 8 -26.45 3.18 10.22
N ASP A 9 -26.67 1.89 9.91
CA ASP A 9 -27.66 1.07 10.59
C ASP A 9 -27.32 0.96 12.08
N GLY A 10 -28.15 1.62 12.92
CA GLY A 10 -27.99 1.66 14.37
C GLY A 10 -27.60 3.01 14.95
N MET A 11 -27.21 4.00 14.13
CA MET A 11 -27.02 5.37 14.61
C MET A 11 -28.35 6.14 14.61
N THR A 12 -28.60 6.88 15.66
CA THR A 12 -29.73 7.79 15.74
C THR A 12 -29.48 9.05 14.92
N GLU A 13 -30.55 9.77 14.57
CA GLU A 13 -30.43 11.05 13.84
C GLU A 13 -29.60 12.08 14.63
N GLU A 14 -29.74 12.06 15.98
CA GLU A 14 -29.00 12.93 16.87
C GLU A 14 -27.48 12.60 16.87
N GLU A 15 -27.10 11.32 16.84
CA GLU A 15 -25.69 10.88 16.74
C GLU A 15 -25.07 11.29 15.40
N ILE A 16 -25.81 11.20 14.31
CA ILE A 16 -25.37 11.63 12.98
C ILE A 16 -25.19 13.16 12.97
N ALA A 17 -26.12 13.91 13.54
CA ALA A 17 -26.04 15.37 13.63
C ALA A 17 -24.83 15.80 14.46
N ALA A 18 -24.61 15.20 15.62
CA ALA A 18 -23.46 15.47 16.48
C ALA A 18 -22.12 15.12 15.77
N PHE A 19 -22.09 14.02 15.03
CA PHE A 19 -20.93 13.66 14.23
C PHE A 19 -20.64 14.71 13.14
N LEU A 20 -21.64 15.15 12.41
CA LEU A 20 -21.49 16.17 11.37
C LEU A 20 -21.02 17.52 11.94
N GLU A 21 -21.49 17.88 13.13
CA GLU A 21 -21.04 19.07 13.83
C GLU A 21 -19.57 18.94 14.27
N SER A 22 -19.15 17.78 14.74
CA SER A 22 -17.75 17.51 15.11
C SER A 22 -16.78 17.64 13.95
N LEU A 23 -17.22 17.48 12.71
CA LEU A 23 -16.37 17.66 11.53
C LEU A 23 -15.98 19.13 11.31
N ASP A 24 -16.76 20.09 11.80
CA ASP A 24 -16.42 21.52 11.68
C ASP A 24 -15.22 21.91 12.56
N GLU A 25 -14.97 21.18 13.64
CA GLU A 25 -13.83 21.39 14.54
C GLU A 25 -12.64 20.47 14.20
N CYS A 26 -12.87 19.43 13.38
CA CYS A 26 -11.84 18.45 13.06
C CYS A 26 -10.78 19.03 12.13
N THR A 27 -9.51 18.87 12.48
CA THR A 27 -8.38 19.21 11.60
C THR A 27 -7.76 17.91 11.06
N PRO A 28 -8.08 17.49 9.83
CA PRO A 28 -7.51 16.28 9.25
C PRO A 28 -6.03 16.47 8.92
N THR A 29 -5.27 15.38 8.87
CA THR A 29 -3.85 15.40 8.47
C THR A 29 -3.68 15.80 7.00
N ILE A 30 -4.68 15.46 6.14
CA ILE A 30 -4.71 15.86 4.74
C ILE A 30 -5.34 17.25 4.67
N PRO A 31 -4.62 18.27 4.16
CA PRO A 31 -5.14 19.64 4.10
C PRO A 31 -6.39 19.75 3.22
N ASP A 32 -7.36 20.56 3.67
CA ASP A 32 -8.62 20.81 2.95
C ASP A 32 -8.38 21.32 1.52
N GLY A 33 -7.34 22.14 1.30
CA GLY A 33 -6.97 22.62 -0.02
C GLY A 33 -6.62 21.52 -1.02
N LEU A 34 -5.94 20.48 -0.57
CA LEU A 34 -5.58 19.32 -1.40
C LEU A 34 -6.83 18.50 -1.74
N THR A 35 -7.64 18.21 -0.74
CA THR A 35 -8.90 17.46 -0.93
C THR A 35 -9.85 18.22 -1.87
N ASN A 36 -10.00 19.52 -1.69
CA ASN A 36 -10.81 20.38 -2.56
C ASN A 36 -10.30 20.40 -4.01
N HIS A 37 -8.98 20.36 -4.21
CA HIS A 37 -8.40 20.27 -5.55
C HIS A 37 -8.88 19.01 -6.28
N TYR A 38 -8.79 17.85 -5.64
CA TYR A 38 -9.22 16.59 -6.24
C TYR A 38 -10.74 16.50 -6.40
N LEU A 39 -11.52 17.05 -5.46
CA LEU A 39 -12.98 17.12 -5.58
C LEU A 39 -13.40 17.97 -6.78
N LYS A 40 -12.74 19.10 -7.03
CA LYS A 40 -12.98 19.93 -8.21
C LYS A 40 -12.62 19.20 -9.51
N GLN A 41 -11.53 18.45 -9.53
CA GLN A 41 -11.17 17.62 -10.69
C GLN A 41 -12.20 16.50 -10.94
N SER A 42 -12.84 15.98 -9.89
CA SER A 42 -13.91 14.98 -10.00
C SER A 42 -15.27 15.59 -10.39
N GLY A 43 -15.35 16.92 -10.57
CA GLY A 43 -16.56 17.62 -11.01
C GLY A 43 -17.38 18.25 -9.88
N ILE A 44 -16.98 18.14 -8.63
CA ILE A 44 -17.63 18.78 -7.48
C ILE A 44 -17.08 20.22 -7.36
N LYS A 45 -17.87 21.21 -7.75
CA LYS A 45 -17.38 22.59 -7.87
C LYS A 45 -17.22 23.31 -6.53
N GLU A 46 -18.16 23.12 -5.63
CA GLU A 46 -18.22 23.78 -4.32
C GLU A 46 -18.58 22.77 -3.22
N PRO A 47 -17.60 22.00 -2.75
CA PRO A 47 -17.87 21.04 -1.66
C PRO A 47 -18.03 21.76 -0.32
N ASP A 48 -19.01 21.32 0.48
CA ASP A 48 -19.15 21.72 1.88
C ASP A 48 -17.87 21.32 2.66
N VAL A 49 -17.49 22.14 3.63
CA VAL A 49 -16.31 21.90 4.49
C VAL A 49 -16.40 20.56 5.18
N ARG A 50 -17.59 20.17 5.65
CA ARG A 50 -17.85 18.89 6.33
C ARG A 50 -17.61 17.71 5.38
N ILE A 51 -18.07 17.82 4.11
CA ILE A 51 -17.84 16.79 3.09
C ILE A 51 -16.34 16.71 2.77
N THR A 52 -15.66 17.84 2.62
CA THR A 52 -14.21 17.89 2.40
C THR A 52 -13.45 17.18 3.51
N ARG A 53 -13.77 17.46 4.76
CA ARG A 53 -13.13 16.87 5.94
C ARG A 53 -13.45 15.39 6.10
N LEU A 54 -14.69 14.99 5.82
CA LEU A 54 -15.08 13.59 5.83
C LEU A 54 -14.26 12.77 4.82
N ILE A 55 -14.08 13.29 3.61
CA ILE A 55 -13.26 12.64 2.59
C ILE A 55 -11.78 12.63 2.99
N SER A 56 -11.28 13.71 3.59
CA SER A 56 -9.92 13.78 4.11
C SER A 56 -9.68 12.72 5.19
N LEU A 57 -10.62 12.55 6.13
CA LEU A 57 -10.56 11.52 7.17
C LEU A 57 -10.65 10.11 6.60
N ALA A 58 -11.52 9.88 5.61
CA ALA A 58 -11.61 8.59 4.94
C ALA A 58 -10.30 8.22 4.23
N ALA A 59 -9.69 9.18 3.52
CA ALA A 59 -8.40 8.99 2.87
C ALA A 59 -7.27 8.76 3.89
N GLN A 60 -7.26 9.50 5.00
CA GLN A 60 -6.32 9.30 6.11
C GLN A 60 -6.44 7.89 6.70
N LYS A 61 -7.67 7.43 6.95
CA LYS A 61 -7.94 6.06 7.43
C LYS A 61 -7.40 5.02 6.45
N PHE A 62 -7.66 5.19 5.16
CA PHE A 62 -7.20 4.28 4.11
C PHE A 62 -5.66 4.18 4.08
N VAL A 63 -4.95 5.32 4.06
CA VAL A 63 -3.47 5.33 4.09
C VAL A 63 -2.93 4.70 5.37
N THR A 64 -3.55 4.98 6.51
CA THR A 64 -3.16 4.38 7.79
C THR A 64 -3.32 2.87 7.77
N GLN A 65 -4.38 2.36 7.18
CA GLN A 65 -4.64 0.92 7.07
C GLN A 65 -3.60 0.24 6.19
N ILE A 66 -3.31 0.80 5.00
CA ILE A 66 -2.22 0.29 4.14
C ILE A 66 -0.88 0.26 4.89
N ALA A 67 -0.56 1.31 5.66
CA ALA A 67 0.67 1.36 6.43
C ALA A 67 0.73 0.28 7.54
N GLN A 68 -0.40 -0.02 8.17
CA GLN A 68 -0.52 -1.09 9.17
C GLN A 68 -0.34 -2.46 8.53
N ASP A 69 -0.98 -2.71 7.38
CA ASP A 69 -0.88 -3.96 6.64
C ASP A 69 0.54 -4.19 6.13
N ALA A 70 1.18 -3.16 5.58
CA ALA A 70 2.58 -3.20 5.16
C ALA A 70 3.53 -3.48 6.35
N ARG A 71 3.26 -2.88 7.52
CA ARG A 71 3.99 -3.19 8.76
C ARG A 71 3.82 -4.64 9.16
N GLN A 72 2.62 -5.20 9.04
CA GLN A 72 2.36 -6.61 9.34
C GLN A 72 3.14 -7.52 8.37
N CYS A 73 3.15 -7.21 7.08
CA CYS A 73 3.97 -7.93 6.08
C CYS A 73 5.47 -7.89 6.46
N ALA A 74 5.98 -6.72 6.87
CA ALA A 74 7.36 -6.57 7.31
C ALA A 74 7.67 -7.40 8.56
N GLN A 75 6.75 -7.49 9.52
CA GLN A 75 6.89 -8.33 10.72
C GLN A 75 6.91 -9.82 10.34
N GLN A 76 5.97 -10.27 9.53
CA GLN A 76 5.92 -11.67 9.04
C GLN A 76 7.21 -12.04 8.31
N ARG A 77 7.73 -11.15 7.45
CA ARG A 77 9.04 -11.34 6.81
C ARG A 77 10.17 -11.42 7.85
N GLY A 78 10.10 -10.62 8.92
CA GLY A 78 11.06 -10.67 10.04
C GLY A 78 11.07 -11.99 10.77
N GLU A 79 9.93 -12.67 10.88
CA GLU A 79 9.74 -13.96 11.59
C GLU A 79 10.05 -15.18 10.72
N MET A 80 10.22 -15.02 9.41
CA MET A 80 10.56 -16.12 8.50
C MET A 80 11.82 -16.84 8.96
N MET A 81 11.87 -18.16 8.71
CA MET A 81 13.07 -18.97 8.98
C MET A 81 14.26 -18.49 8.15
N ALA A 82 15.48 -18.61 8.72
CA ALA A 82 16.71 -18.18 8.05
C ALA A 82 16.93 -18.80 6.67
N ARG A 83 16.43 -20.01 6.44
CA ARG A 83 16.46 -20.69 5.14
C ARG A 83 15.56 -19.98 4.14
N GLU A 84 14.33 -19.71 4.52
CA GLU A 84 13.33 -19.06 3.65
C GLU A 84 13.74 -17.63 3.32
N LYS A 85 14.31 -16.89 4.29
CA LYS A 85 14.88 -15.56 4.02
C LYS A 85 15.94 -15.59 2.94
N ARG A 86 16.85 -16.58 2.99
CA ARG A 86 17.92 -16.74 1.98
C ARG A 86 17.37 -17.11 0.60
N GLU A 87 16.36 -17.99 0.55
CA GLU A 87 15.71 -18.40 -0.70
C GLU A 87 15.02 -17.19 -1.39
N ARG A 88 14.50 -16.24 -0.62
CA ARG A 88 13.90 -15.00 -1.10
C ARG A 88 14.90 -13.85 -1.29
N GLY A 89 16.19 -14.07 -1.04
CA GLY A 89 17.24 -13.07 -1.21
C GLY A 89 17.40 -12.07 -0.05
N TYR A 90 16.76 -12.33 1.11
CA TYR A 90 16.92 -11.51 2.30
C TYR A 90 18.12 -11.92 3.15
N ASP A 91 18.75 -10.94 3.82
CA ASP A 91 19.78 -11.25 4.81
C ASP A 91 19.14 -11.87 6.07
N ALA A 92 19.46 -13.14 6.31
CA ALA A 92 18.95 -13.87 7.46
C ALA A 92 19.47 -13.34 8.83
N ARG A 93 20.53 -12.54 8.82
CA ARG A 93 21.14 -11.94 10.02
C ARG A 93 20.55 -10.55 10.33
N ASP A 94 19.91 -9.91 9.35
CA ASP A 94 19.31 -8.60 9.56
C ASP A 94 18.05 -8.72 10.42
N LYS A 95 18.15 -8.17 11.64
CA LYS A 95 17.04 -8.12 12.61
C LYS A 95 16.35 -6.77 12.66
N ARG A 96 16.74 -5.83 11.79
CA ARG A 96 16.14 -4.51 11.76
C ARG A 96 14.69 -4.60 11.27
N ALA A 97 13.80 -3.92 11.96
CA ALA A 97 12.40 -3.76 11.52
C ALA A 97 12.33 -2.67 10.44
N VAL A 98 12.73 -3.02 9.21
CA VAL A 98 12.70 -2.09 8.07
C VAL A 98 11.56 -2.50 7.15
N MET A 99 10.64 -1.59 6.91
CA MET A 99 9.60 -1.75 5.90
C MET A 99 10.21 -1.55 4.51
N THR A 100 10.01 -2.50 3.62
CA THR A 100 10.52 -2.45 2.24
C THR A 100 9.40 -2.10 1.25
N LEU A 101 9.78 -1.75 0.02
CA LEU A 101 8.81 -1.54 -1.05
C LEU A 101 7.97 -2.79 -1.33
N GLU A 102 8.54 -3.98 -1.15
CA GLU A 102 7.84 -5.26 -1.33
C GLU A 102 6.72 -5.44 -0.31
N ASP A 103 6.95 -5.05 0.97
CA ASP A 103 5.93 -5.11 2.01
C ASP A 103 4.76 -4.18 1.69
N VAL A 104 5.05 -2.96 1.21
CA VAL A 104 4.03 -2.00 0.81
C VAL A 104 3.30 -2.46 -0.46
N SER A 105 4.03 -3.03 -1.43
CA SER A 105 3.44 -3.57 -2.66
C SER A 105 2.52 -4.75 -2.38
N ALA A 106 2.88 -5.62 -1.44
CA ALA A 106 2.03 -6.74 -1.01
C ALA A 106 0.73 -6.22 -0.38
N ALA A 107 0.83 -5.25 0.54
CA ALA A 107 -0.34 -4.63 1.16
C ALA A 107 -1.25 -3.95 0.14
N LEU A 108 -0.69 -3.17 -0.79
CA LEU A 108 -1.45 -2.52 -1.87
C LEU A 108 -2.11 -3.51 -2.83
N GLY A 109 -1.48 -4.67 -3.05
CA GLY A 109 -2.03 -5.75 -3.86
C GLY A 109 -3.37 -6.28 -3.35
N GLU A 110 -3.59 -6.30 -2.03
CA GLU A 110 -4.87 -6.69 -1.42
C GLU A 110 -6.02 -5.71 -1.77
N TYR A 111 -5.67 -4.45 -2.03
CA TYR A 111 -6.61 -3.42 -2.49
C TYR A 111 -6.70 -3.32 -4.02
N GLY A 112 -6.07 -4.24 -4.75
CA GLY A 112 -6.08 -4.26 -6.21
C GLY A 112 -5.15 -3.23 -6.87
N VAL A 113 -4.25 -2.61 -6.09
CA VAL A 113 -3.28 -1.63 -6.59
C VAL A 113 -1.95 -2.32 -6.88
N ASP A 114 -1.62 -2.47 -8.17
CA ASP A 114 -0.35 -3.07 -8.60
C ASP A 114 0.74 -1.99 -8.73
N VAL A 115 1.72 -2.02 -7.85
CA VAL A 115 2.85 -1.08 -7.85
C VAL A 115 4.02 -1.68 -8.62
N ARG A 116 4.11 -1.33 -9.91
CA ARG A 116 5.22 -1.71 -10.78
C ARG A 116 6.16 -0.53 -10.97
N LYS A 117 6.96 -0.21 -9.96
CA LYS A 117 8.05 0.76 -10.14
C LYS A 117 9.36 0.02 -10.39
N PRO A 118 10.13 0.41 -11.42
CA PRO A 118 11.49 -0.11 -11.57
C PRO A 118 12.31 0.27 -10.32
N PRO A 119 13.22 -0.58 -9.85
CA PRO A 119 14.08 -0.27 -8.72
C PRO A 119 14.85 1.01 -9.03
N TYR A 120 14.71 2.02 -8.20
CA TYR A 120 15.43 3.27 -8.30
C TYR A 120 16.70 3.16 -7.46
N PHE A 121 17.87 3.19 -8.11
CA PHE A 121 19.15 3.25 -7.45
C PHE A 121 19.67 4.69 -7.48
N GLN A 122 19.78 5.30 -6.32
CA GLN A 122 20.34 6.63 -6.19
C GLN A 122 21.87 6.53 -6.27
N GLY A 123 22.42 6.97 -7.39
CA GLY A 123 23.86 7.25 -7.55
C GLY A 123 24.77 6.02 -7.57
N GLY A 124 25.11 5.58 -8.75
CA GLY A 124 26.11 4.57 -9.04
C GLY A 124 25.57 3.59 -10.07
N ALA A 125 26.16 3.60 -11.25
CA ALA A 125 25.87 2.62 -12.28
C ALA A 125 26.24 1.23 -11.78
N VAL A 126 25.28 0.54 -11.16
CA VAL A 126 25.35 -0.91 -10.99
C VAL A 126 24.82 -1.47 -12.31
N GLU A 127 25.74 -1.85 -13.19
CA GLU A 127 25.38 -2.62 -14.38
C GLU A 127 24.54 -3.83 -13.94
N PRO A 128 23.39 -4.09 -14.61
CA PRO A 128 22.62 -5.30 -14.32
C PRO A 128 23.54 -6.49 -14.61
N LYS A 129 23.84 -7.28 -13.58
CA LYS A 129 24.49 -8.58 -13.77
C LYS A 129 23.54 -9.43 -14.59
N THR A 130 23.73 -9.45 -15.91
CA THR A 130 23.13 -10.45 -16.79
C THR A 130 23.66 -11.80 -16.32
N GLU A 131 22.79 -12.61 -15.73
CA GLU A 131 23.12 -14.00 -15.43
C GLU A 131 23.54 -14.69 -16.73
N PRO A 132 24.67 -15.41 -16.75
CA PRO A 132 25.08 -16.12 -17.94
C PRO A 132 24.09 -17.23 -18.24
N VAL A 133 23.39 -17.09 -19.38
CA VAL A 133 22.53 -18.13 -19.93
C VAL A 133 23.34 -19.44 -19.96
N ALA A 134 22.89 -20.43 -19.18
CA ALA A 134 23.49 -21.74 -19.10
C ALA A 134 23.53 -22.39 -20.49
N LYS A 135 24.72 -22.50 -21.07
CA LYS A 135 24.96 -23.22 -22.31
C LYS A 135 24.62 -24.69 -22.09
N SER A 136 23.53 -25.16 -22.68
CA SER A 136 23.15 -26.56 -22.72
C SER A 136 24.29 -27.37 -23.35
N LYS A 137 24.96 -28.21 -22.57
CA LYS A 137 25.94 -29.18 -23.06
C LYS A 137 25.22 -30.22 -23.94
N LYS A 138 25.36 -30.12 -25.25
CA LYS A 138 25.05 -31.18 -26.19
C LYS A 138 25.89 -32.42 -25.83
N ARG A 139 25.25 -33.44 -25.33
CA ARG A 139 25.82 -34.75 -25.08
C ARG A 139 26.03 -35.44 -26.45
N ALA A 140 27.28 -35.46 -26.92
CA ALA A 140 27.67 -36.27 -28.09
C ALA A 140 27.59 -37.75 -27.69
N SER A 141 26.71 -38.48 -28.33
CA SER A 141 26.68 -39.94 -28.26
C SER A 141 27.83 -40.52 -29.06
N ARG A 142 28.80 -41.08 -28.38
CA ARG A 142 29.91 -41.79 -29.00
C ARG A 142 29.48 -43.25 -29.17
N GLY A 143 29.14 -43.63 -30.42
CA GLY A 143 28.92 -45.01 -30.77
C GLY A 143 30.20 -45.83 -30.59
N LYS A 144 30.05 -47.03 -30.05
CA LYS A 144 31.05 -48.08 -30.08
C LYS A 144 30.64 -49.13 -31.07
N LYS A 145 31.58 -49.43 -31.94
CA LYS A 145 31.60 -50.67 -32.71
C LYS A 145 31.83 -51.87 -31.79
#